data_5c62dbf25d7a3971d2be185afe93c4bf
#
_entry.id   5c62dbf25d7a3971d2be185afe93c4bf
#
_cell.length_a   1.000
_cell.length_b   1.000
_cell.length_c   1.000
_cell.angle_alpha   90.00
_cell.angle_beta   90.00
_cell.angle_gamma   90.00
#
_symmetry.space_group_name_H-M   'P 1'
#
loop_
_entity.id
_entity.type
_entity.pdbx_description
1 polymer ?
#
loop_
_entity_poly.entity_id
_entity_poly.type
_entity_poly.pdbx_seq_one_letter_code
_entity_poly.pdbx_strand_id
1 'polypeptide(L)'
;MSEYVDTARRVIRTEAQGLSALETALDNGLAQPFQDAVRLILQASGRVVVSGMGKSGHVGRKIAATLASTGTPAQFVHPAEASHGDLGMVTQGDVALVLSKYQENPS
;
A
#
# COMPACT_ATOMS: atom_id res chain seq x y z
N MET A 1 21.80 20.77 -19.95
CA MET A 1 20.47 21.20 -19.53
C MET A 1 19.43 20.22 -19.85
N SER A 2 19.41 19.82 -21.09
CA SER A 2 18.42 18.83 -21.51
C SER A 2 18.52 17.53 -20.76
N GLU A 3 19.71 17.20 -20.23
CA GLU A 3 19.89 15.92 -19.52
C GLU A 3 18.98 15.78 -18.30
N TYR A 4 18.87 16.83 -17.50
CA TYR A 4 18.00 16.80 -16.33
C TYR A 4 16.52 16.79 -16.75
N VAL A 5 16.19 17.57 -17.77
CA VAL A 5 14.81 17.61 -18.29
C VAL A 5 14.44 16.27 -18.91
N ASP A 6 15.35 15.66 -19.66
CA ASP A 6 15.09 14.35 -20.26
C ASP A 6 14.89 13.26 -19.21
N THR A 7 15.67 13.31 -18.14
CA THR A 7 15.49 12.37 -17.03
C THR A 7 14.13 12.57 -16.37
N ALA A 8 13.75 13.82 -16.13
CA ALA A 8 12.46 14.13 -15.53
C ALA A 8 11.30 13.62 -16.39
N ARG A 9 11.38 13.83 -17.72
CA ARG A 9 10.36 13.33 -18.63
C ARG A 9 10.24 11.81 -18.59
N ARG A 10 11.39 11.13 -18.54
CA ARG A 10 11.41 9.68 -18.50
C ARG A 10 10.73 9.15 -17.24
N VAL A 11 11.02 9.79 -16.10
CA VAL A 11 10.40 9.43 -14.83
C VAL A 11 8.89 9.64 -14.93
N ILE A 12 8.46 10.79 -15.42
CA ILE A 12 7.03 11.10 -15.53
C ILE A 12 6.33 10.10 -16.45
N ARG A 13 6.93 9.75 -17.57
CA ARG A 13 6.33 8.77 -18.48
C ARG A 13 6.22 7.39 -17.86
N THR A 14 7.25 6.97 -17.13
CA THR A 14 7.24 5.68 -16.43
C THR A 14 6.12 5.65 -15.41
N GLU A 15 5.99 6.72 -14.63
CA GLU A 15 4.93 6.83 -13.64
C GLU A 15 3.54 6.83 -14.29
N ALA A 16 3.41 7.56 -15.40
CA ALA A 16 2.15 7.63 -16.12
C ALA A 16 1.75 6.27 -16.67
N GLN A 17 2.71 5.51 -17.20
CA GLN A 17 2.46 4.17 -17.68
C GLN A 17 2.03 3.23 -16.56
N GLY A 18 2.65 3.38 -15.38
CA GLY A 18 2.27 2.60 -14.21
C GLY A 18 0.85 2.89 -13.77
N LEU A 19 0.46 4.16 -13.76
CA LEU A 19 -0.90 4.56 -13.40
C LEU A 19 -1.91 4.03 -14.42
N SER A 20 -1.57 4.11 -15.70
CA SER A 20 -2.44 3.59 -16.76
C SER A 20 -2.61 2.08 -16.65
N ALA A 21 -1.54 1.35 -16.35
CA ALA A 21 -1.61 -0.08 -16.14
C ALA A 21 -2.49 -0.43 -14.95
N LEU A 22 -2.39 0.35 -13.89
CA LEU A 22 -3.22 0.16 -12.69
C LEU A 22 -4.69 0.38 -13.02
N GLU A 23 -5.00 1.42 -13.78
CA GLU A 23 -6.38 1.70 -14.18
C GLU A 23 -6.94 0.54 -14.99
N THR A 24 -6.16 0.01 -15.94
CA THR A 24 -6.57 -1.14 -16.72
C THR A 24 -6.81 -2.36 -15.84
N ALA A 25 -5.94 -2.58 -14.85
CA ALA A 25 -6.10 -3.70 -13.93
C ALA A 25 -7.38 -3.57 -13.11
N LEU A 26 -7.76 -2.35 -12.72
CA LEU A 26 -9.00 -2.11 -12.00
C LEU A 26 -10.23 -2.45 -12.83
N ASP A 27 -10.13 -2.30 -14.16
CA ASP A 27 -11.23 -2.67 -15.06
C ASP A 27 -11.30 -4.17 -15.31
N ASN A 28 -10.28 -4.93 -14.92
CA ASN A 28 -10.17 -6.35 -15.17
C ASN A 28 -10.10 -7.14 -13.85
N GLY A 29 -9.03 -7.86 -13.64
CA GLY A 29 -8.93 -8.80 -12.53
C GLY A 29 -8.81 -8.15 -11.14
N LEU A 30 -8.42 -6.89 -11.05
CA LEU A 30 -8.21 -6.22 -9.77
C LEU A 30 -9.47 -5.60 -9.19
N ALA A 31 -10.55 -5.50 -9.96
CA ALA A 31 -11.75 -4.80 -9.52
C ALA A 31 -12.33 -5.39 -8.23
N GLN A 32 -12.54 -6.70 -8.20
CA GLN A 32 -13.16 -7.33 -7.04
C GLN A 32 -12.26 -7.31 -5.81
N PRO A 33 -10.97 -7.69 -5.89
CA PRO A 33 -10.09 -7.58 -4.74
C PRO A 33 -10.01 -6.16 -4.18
N PHE A 34 -10.01 -5.15 -5.05
CA PHE A 34 -9.99 -3.75 -4.62
C PHE A 34 -11.24 -3.38 -3.85
N GLN A 35 -12.41 -3.75 -4.39
CA GLN A 35 -13.68 -3.48 -3.70
C GLN A 35 -13.75 -4.17 -2.35
N ASP A 36 -13.28 -5.41 -2.28
CA ASP A 36 -13.28 -6.16 -1.04
C ASP A 36 -12.39 -5.50 0.00
N ALA A 37 -11.21 -5.02 -0.42
CA ALA A 37 -10.30 -4.33 0.48
C ALA A 37 -10.93 -3.04 1.02
N VAL A 38 -11.56 -2.26 0.15
CA VAL A 38 -12.22 -1.02 0.56
C VAL A 38 -13.33 -1.32 1.57
N ARG A 39 -14.13 -2.35 1.31
CA ARG A 39 -15.20 -2.73 2.24
C ARG A 39 -14.66 -3.11 3.61
N LEU A 40 -13.58 -3.89 3.65
CA LEU A 40 -12.97 -4.27 4.91
C LEU A 40 -12.52 -3.04 5.70
N ILE A 41 -11.89 -2.09 5.02
CA ILE A 41 -11.41 -0.86 5.67
C ILE A 41 -12.59 -0.04 6.17
N LEU A 42 -13.64 0.12 5.37
CA LEU A 42 -14.81 0.91 5.75
C LEU A 42 -15.61 0.28 6.89
N GLN A 43 -15.58 -1.04 6.99
CA GLN A 43 -16.32 -1.77 8.02
C GLN A 43 -15.48 -2.02 9.27
N ALA A 44 -14.22 -1.65 9.27
CA ALA A 44 -13.36 -1.86 10.42
C ALA A 44 -13.89 -1.04 11.60
N SER A 45 -14.13 -1.70 12.72
CA SER A 45 -14.53 -1.03 13.96
C SER A 45 -13.32 -0.55 14.74
N GLY A 46 -12.14 -1.09 14.44
CA GLY A 46 -10.89 -0.66 15.02
C GLY A 46 -10.08 0.20 14.06
N ARG A 47 -8.80 -0.03 14.03
CA ARG A 47 -7.87 0.73 13.19
C ARG A 47 -7.34 -0.12 12.05
N VAL A 48 -6.73 0.54 11.08
CA VAL A 48 -6.03 -0.14 9.99
C VAL A 48 -4.55 -0.21 10.37
N VAL A 49 -4.01 -1.41 10.43
CA VAL A 49 -2.59 -1.62 10.70
C VAL A 49 -1.92 -1.91 9.36
N VAL A 50 -0.98 -1.06 8.98
CA VAL A 50 -0.29 -1.16 7.68
C VAL A 50 1.13 -1.63 7.91
N SER A 51 1.60 -2.56 7.11
CA SER A 51 2.94 -3.07 7.23
C SER A 51 3.55 -3.32 5.85
N GLY A 52 4.87 -3.28 5.76
CA GLY A 52 5.61 -3.54 4.54
C GLY A 52 7.09 -3.30 4.75
N MET A 53 7.93 -3.90 3.91
CA MET A 53 9.38 -3.77 3.98
C MET A 53 9.92 -2.99 2.80
N GLY A 54 11.07 -2.31 3.00
CA GLY A 54 11.76 -1.59 1.94
C GLY A 54 10.86 -0.52 1.32
N LYS A 55 10.76 -0.52 0.01
CA LYS A 55 9.93 0.45 -0.72
C LYS A 55 8.45 0.28 -0.36
N SER A 56 8.01 -0.95 -0.14
CA SER A 56 6.63 -1.21 0.31
C SER A 56 6.39 -0.59 1.68
N GLY A 57 7.40 -0.58 2.54
CA GLY A 57 7.31 0.06 3.85
C GLY A 57 7.11 1.57 3.73
N HIS A 58 7.83 2.22 2.81
CA HIS A 58 7.66 3.66 2.58
C HIS A 58 6.26 3.99 2.08
N VAL A 59 5.75 3.19 1.14
CA VAL A 59 4.39 3.36 0.63
C VAL A 59 3.39 3.12 1.75
N GLY A 60 3.61 2.09 2.57
CA GLY A 60 2.73 1.78 3.69
C GLY A 60 2.64 2.92 4.70
N ARG A 61 3.76 3.57 5.00
CA ARG A 61 3.75 4.70 5.92
C ARG A 61 2.92 5.86 5.37
N LYS A 62 3.01 6.11 4.07
CA LYS A 62 2.20 7.16 3.43
C LYS A 62 0.73 6.80 3.45
N ILE A 63 0.39 5.55 3.21
CA ILE A 63 -1.00 5.10 3.26
C ILE A 63 -1.55 5.28 4.66
N ALA A 64 -0.81 4.84 5.69
CA ALA A 64 -1.25 4.98 7.07
C ALA A 64 -1.47 6.45 7.44
N ALA A 65 -0.53 7.32 7.05
CA ALA A 65 -0.64 8.75 7.33
C ALA A 65 -1.85 9.37 6.62
N THR A 66 -2.09 8.98 5.37
CA THR A 66 -3.23 9.48 4.61
C THR A 66 -4.54 9.03 5.21
N LEU A 67 -4.65 7.75 5.58
CA LEU A 67 -5.86 7.24 6.23
C LEU A 67 -6.13 7.97 7.53
N ALA A 68 -5.10 8.14 8.36
CA ALA A 68 -5.24 8.84 9.63
C ALA A 68 -5.68 10.29 9.43
N SER A 69 -5.13 10.97 8.42
CA SER A 69 -5.45 12.37 8.15
C SER A 69 -6.86 12.55 7.59
N THR A 70 -7.45 11.51 7.03
CA THR A 70 -8.80 11.55 6.47
C THR A 70 -9.86 10.94 7.40
N GLY A 71 -9.48 10.67 8.64
CA GLY A 71 -10.44 10.24 9.65
C GLY A 71 -10.50 8.75 9.90
N THR A 72 -9.69 7.95 9.22
CA THR A 72 -9.61 6.51 9.46
C THR A 72 -8.42 6.22 10.35
N PRO A 73 -8.60 5.74 11.59
CA PRO A 73 -7.47 5.42 12.45
C PRO A 73 -6.57 4.39 11.79
N ALA A 74 -5.29 4.74 11.62
CA ALA A 74 -4.34 3.88 10.95
C ALA A 74 -2.95 4.07 11.53
N GLN A 75 -2.16 3.02 11.48
CA GLN A 75 -0.81 3.05 12.04
C GLN A 75 0.06 2.09 11.23
N PHE A 76 1.31 2.49 11.02
CA PHE A 76 2.28 1.63 10.36
C PHE A 76 3.07 0.84 11.40
N VAL A 77 3.24 -0.47 11.15
CA VAL A 77 4.05 -1.35 11.98
C VAL A 77 5.09 -2.04 11.08
N HIS A 78 6.37 -1.88 11.41
CA HIS A 78 7.42 -2.52 10.65
C HIS A 78 7.34 -4.04 10.84
N PRO A 79 7.53 -4.86 9.78
CA PRO A 79 7.44 -6.31 9.90
C PRO A 79 8.35 -6.92 10.96
N ALA A 80 9.53 -6.34 11.19
CA ALA A 80 10.42 -6.82 12.24
C ALA A 80 9.80 -6.67 13.63
N GLU A 81 9.08 -5.57 13.86
CA GLU A 81 8.37 -5.36 15.12
C GLU A 81 7.21 -6.33 15.26
N ALA A 82 6.51 -6.59 14.15
CA ALA A 82 5.43 -7.55 14.13
C ALA A 82 5.93 -8.94 14.55
N SER A 83 7.11 -9.34 14.07
CA SER A 83 7.66 -10.64 14.42
C SER A 83 8.13 -10.72 15.86
N HIS A 84 8.27 -9.58 16.55
CA HIS A 84 8.61 -9.55 17.98
C HIS A 84 7.39 -9.42 18.89
N GLY A 85 6.20 -9.63 18.36
CA GLY A 85 5.01 -9.66 19.16
C GLY A 85 4.12 -8.44 19.07
N ASP A 86 4.50 -7.45 18.26
CA ASP A 86 3.68 -6.24 18.11
C ASP A 86 2.35 -6.52 17.41
N LEU A 87 2.24 -7.66 16.74
CA LEU A 87 0.95 -8.10 16.22
C LEU A 87 -0.04 -8.41 17.32
N GLY A 88 0.43 -8.61 18.57
CA GLY A 88 -0.46 -8.73 19.70
C GLY A 88 -1.23 -7.46 19.99
N MET A 89 -0.85 -6.33 19.40
CA MET A 89 -1.60 -5.09 19.50
C MET A 89 -2.79 -5.04 18.54
N VAL A 90 -2.87 -5.99 17.59
CA VAL A 90 -3.99 -6.08 16.68
C VAL A 90 -5.14 -6.73 17.43
N THR A 91 -6.25 -6.01 17.52
CA THR A 91 -7.43 -6.48 18.24
C THR A 91 -8.53 -6.85 17.26
N GLN A 92 -9.55 -7.51 17.77
CA GLN A 92 -10.71 -7.84 16.97
C GLN A 92 -11.35 -6.54 16.47
N GLY A 93 -11.66 -6.48 15.20
CA GLY A 93 -12.18 -5.28 14.57
C GLY A 93 -11.14 -4.48 13.83
N ASP A 94 -9.85 -4.75 14.05
CA ASP A 94 -8.77 -4.14 13.28
C ASP A 94 -8.63 -4.83 11.93
N VAL A 95 -8.11 -4.09 10.96
CA VAL A 95 -7.81 -4.61 9.63
C VAL A 95 -6.31 -4.47 9.41
N ALA A 96 -5.68 -5.54 8.97
CA ALA A 96 -4.26 -5.53 8.64
C ALA A 96 -4.08 -5.42 7.13
N LEU A 97 -3.31 -4.44 6.70
CA LEU A 97 -2.96 -4.24 5.29
C LEU A 97 -1.46 -4.46 5.14
N VAL A 98 -1.09 -5.55 4.49
CA VAL A 98 0.31 -5.91 4.32
C VAL A 98 0.69 -5.69 2.85
N LEU A 99 1.69 -4.84 2.63
CA LEU A 99 2.19 -4.55 1.30
C LEU A 99 3.44 -5.37 1.05
N SER A 100 3.42 -6.15 -0.01
CA SER A 100 4.58 -6.94 -0.40
C SER A 100 4.85 -6.74 -1.87
N LYS A 101 6.12 -6.75 -2.21
CA LYS A 101 6.53 -6.72 -3.60
C LYS A 101 6.56 -8.14 -4.10
N TYR A 102 5.64 -8.49 -5.00
CA TYR A 102 5.71 -9.77 -5.66
C TYR A 102 6.89 -9.76 -6.62
N GLN A 103 7.78 -10.70 -6.43
CA GLN A 103 8.92 -10.83 -7.31
C GLN A 103 8.86 -12.22 -7.90
N GLU A 104 8.55 -12.28 -9.19
CA GLU A 104 8.53 -13.55 -9.88
C GLU A 104 9.95 -14.08 -9.91
N ASN A 105 10.12 -15.26 -9.38
CA ASN A 105 11.44 -15.89 -9.36
C ASN A 105 11.59 -16.72 -10.61
N PRO A 106 12.47 -16.33 -11.52
CA PRO A 106 12.60 -17.02 -12.80
C PRO A 106 13.43 -18.30 -12.71
N SER A 107 13.43 -18.96 -11.65
CA SER A 107 14.22 -20.20 -11.54
C SER A 107 13.62 -21.37 -12.27
#